data_d3723896525b0f714213cef61eaefaaf
#
_entry.id   d3723896525b0f714213cef61eaefaaf
#
_cell.length_a   1.000
_cell.length_b   1.000
_cell.length_c   1.000
_cell.angle_alpha   90.00
_cell.angle_beta   90.00
_cell.angle_gamma   90.00
#
_symmetry.space_group_name_H-M   'P 1'
#
loop_
_entity.id
_entity.type
_entity.pdbx_description
1 polymer ?
#
loop_
_entity_poly.entity_id
_entity_poly.type
_entity_poly.pdbx_seq_one_letter_code
_entity_poly.pdbx_strand_id
1 'polypeptide(L)'
;MRQSVSRSAFVPYAASKMYALVADVEKYPGFLPWCRTARVRAPGEETVEASLEIGRGPIRKTFTTRNVMTRDSRIDIGLIDGPFKHLQGCWQFMSLDGEGSRIVLNLEFELSNALLRRTLGPLFNEIANTMVDAFCRRAKQLYG
;
A
#
# COMPACT_ATOMS: atom_id res chain seq x y z
N MET A 1 20.33 3.34 3.33
CA MET A 1 20.21 3.73 1.92
C MET A 1 18.75 3.75 1.52
N ARG A 2 18.32 4.84 0.91
CA ARG A 2 16.92 5.02 0.50
C ARG A 2 16.65 4.28 -0.80
N GLN A 3 15.54 3.55 -0.83
CA GLN A 3 15.11 2.81 -2.02
C GLN A 3 13.83 3.41 -2.57
N SER A 4 13.67 3.38 -3.89
CA SER A 4 12.49 3.86 -4.58
C SER A 4 11.94 2.76 -5.47
N VAL A 5 10.61 2.59 -5.43
CA VAL A 5 9.88 1.64 -6.27
C VAL A 5 8.77 2.39 -6.98
N SER A 6 8.63 2.15 -8.27
CA SER A 6 7.54 2.71 -9.07
C SER A 6 6.92 1.59 -9.88
N ARG A 7 5.61 1.37 -9.69
CA ARG A 7 4.85 0.33 -10.38
C ARG A 7 3.53 0.90 -10.87
N SER A 8 3.07 0.39 -12.00
CA SER A 8 1.78 0.81 -12.55
C SER A 8 1.12 -0.34 -13.30
N ALA A 9 -0.18 -0.21 -13.52
CA ALA A 9 -0.96 -1.17 -14.29
C ALA A 9 -2.18 -0.49 -14.89
N PHE A 10 -2.61 -1.00 -16.04
CA PHE A 10 -3.89 -0.65 -16.64
C PHE A 10 -4.90 -1.72 -16.24
N VAL A 11 -6.09 -1.30 -15.81
CA VAL A 11 -7.14 -2.23 -15.39
C VAL A 11 -8.46 -1.83 -16.04
N PRO A 12 -9.36 -2.81 -16.32
CA PRO A 12 -10.66 -2.51 -16.94
C PRO A 12 -11.71 -2.03 -15.94
N TYR A 13 -11.28 -1.52 -14.79
CA TYR A 13 -12.17 -1.07 -13.72
C TYR A 13 -12.05 0.43 -13.51
N ALA A 14 -13.14 1.06 -13.07
CA ALA A 14 -13.15 2.49 -12.82
C ALA A 14 -12.13 2.89 -11.74
N ALA A 15 -11.57 4.08 -11.86
CA ALA A 15 -10.63 4.61 -10.87
C ALA A 15 -11.24 4.62 -9.46
N SER A 16 -12.54 4.95 -9.33
CA SER A 16 -13.24 4.93 -8.06
C SER A 16 -13.27 3.56 -7.40
N LYS A 17 -13.40 2.49 -8.19
CA LYS A 17 -13.39 1.12 -7.67
C LYS A 17 -12.01 0.73 -7.17
N MET A 18 -10.97 1.07 -7.92
CA MET A 18 -9.60 0.78 -7.52
C MET A 18 -9.22 1.59 -6.28
N TYR A 19 -9.60 2.86 -6.23
CA TYR A 19 -9.40 3.69 -5.05
C TYR A 19 -10.07 3.07 -3.82
N ALA A 20 -11.33 2.68 -3.93
CA ALA A 20 -12.07 2.07 -2.82
C ALA A 20 -11.40 0.80 -2.31
N LEU A 21 -10.85 0.00 -3.23
CA LEU A 21 -10.17 -1.25 -2.88
C LEU A 21 -8.89 -0.98 -2.08
N VAL A 22 -8.09 -0.01 -2.51
CA VAL A 22 -6.85 0.34 -1.83
C VAL A 22 -7.13 1.09 -0.52
N ALA A 23 -8.18 1.89 -0.48
CA ALA A 23 -8.57 2.64 0.72
C ALA A 23 -9.09 1.75 1.84
N ASP A 24 -9.59 0.55 1.52
CA ASP A 24 -10.18 -0.37 2.50
C ASP A 24 -9.11 -1.21 3.20
N VAL A 25 -8.32 -0.53 4.02
CA VAL A 25 -7.11 -1.08 4.65
C VAL A 25 -7.43 -2.32 5.51
N GLU A 26 -8.55 -2.31 6.21
CA GLU A 26 -8.88 -3.41 7.14
C GLU A 26 -9.19 -4.73 6.43
N LYS A 27 -9.36 -4.71 5.11
CA LYS A 27 -9.53 -5.92 4.31
C LYS A 27 -8.21 -6.54 3.85
N TYR A 28 -7.10 -5.84 3.99
CA TYR A 28 -5.80 -6.29 3.50
C TYR A 28 -5.40 -7.71 3.94
N PRO A 29 -5.60 -8.11 5.22
CA PRO A 29 -5.22 -9.46 5.63
C PRO A 29 -5.95 -10.59 4.87
N GLY A 30 -7.09 -10.28 4.28
CA GLY A 30 -7.90 -11.26 3.55
C GLY A 30 -7.32 -11.66 2.20
N PHE A 31 -6.40 -10.88 1.63
CA PHE A 31 -5.85 -11.18 0.31
C PHE A 31 -4.37 -10.84 0.13
N LEU A 32 -3.72 -10.24 1.13
CA LEU A 32 -2.29 -9.95 1.08
C LEU A 32 -1.59 -10.88 2.08
N PRO A 33 -0.88 -11.90 1.59
CA PRO A 33 -0.34 -12.96 2.47
C PRO A 33 0.69 -12.46 3.49
N TRP A 34 1.36 -11.36 3.18
CA TRP A 34 2.34 -10.75 4.07
C TRP A 34 1.70 -9.81 5.12
N CYS A 35 0.43 -9.48 4.97
CA CYS A 35 -0.28 -8.61 5.91
C CYS A 35 -1.01 -9.47 6.93
N ARG A 36 -0.56 -9.43 8.17
CA ARG A 36 -1.15 -10.23 9.24
C ARG A 36 -2.33 -9.55 9.89
N THR A 37 -2.20 -8.26 10.18
CA THR A 37 -3.29 -7.44 10.69
C THR A 37 -3.26 -6.08 10.03
N ALA A 38 -4.42 -5.45 9.94
CA ALA A 38 -4.55 -4.11 9.42
C ALA A 38 -5.66 -3.41 10.21
N ARG A 39 -5.38 -2.20 10.67
CA ARG A 39 -6.28 -1.51 11.57
C ARG A 39 -6.30 -0.02 11.25
N VAL A 40 -7.49 0.54 11.12
CA VAL A 40 -7.68 1.99 11.01
C VAL A 40 -7.69 2.55 12.44
N ARG A 41 -6.72 3.42 12.72
CA ARG A 41 -6.53 4.01 14.06
C ARG A 41 -7.29 5.31 14.22
N ALA A 42 -7.32 6.12 13.17
CA ALA A 42 -8.06 7.37 13.14
C ALA A 42 -8.70 7.54 11.77
N PRO A 43 -9.99 7.23 11.66
CA PRO A 43 -10.70 7.36 10.38
C PRO A 43 -11.04 8.82 10.09
N GLY A 44 -11.14 9.15 8.81
CA GLY A 44 -11.52 10.47 8.36
C GLY A 44 -11.74 10.47 6.86
N GLU A 45 -12.37 11.50 6.33
CA GLU A 45 -12.61 11.59 4.89
C GLU A 45 -11.36 12.02 4.15
N GLU A 46 -10.58 12.93 4.72
CA GLU A 46 -9.39 13.48 4.07
C GLU A 46 -8.11 12.85 4.59
N THR A 47 -8.09 12.40 5.84
CA THR A 47 -6.90 11.84 6.46
C THR A 47 -7.26 10.60 7.25
N VAL A 48 -6.52 9.51 7.01
CA VAL A 48 -6.73 8.23 7.70
C VAL A 48 -5.40 7.79 8.28
N GLU A 49 -5.38 7.43 9.57
CA GLU A 49 -4.22 6.77 10.16
C GLU A 49 -4.48 5.28 10.23
N ALA A 50 -3.52 4.51 9.74
CA ALA A 50 -3.65 3.05 9.66
C ALA A 50 -2.37 2.39 10.13
N SER A 51 -2.53 1.24 10.81
CA SER A 51 -1.42 0.41 11.24
C SER A 51 -1.50 -0.93 10.54
N LEU A 52 -0.35 -1.38 10.02
CA LEU A 52 -0.23 -2.68 9.39
C LEU A 52 0.81 -3.51 10.14
N GLU A 53 0.48 -4.76 10.44
CA GLU A 53 1.46 -5.74 10.88
C GLU A 53 1.83 -6.58 9.67
N ILE A 54 3.09 -6.52 9.29
CA ILE A 54 3.63 -7.31 8.18
C ILE A 54 4.52 -8.42 8.72
N GLY A 55 4.57 -9.53 8.01
CA GLY A 55 5.40 -10.62 8.48
C GLY A 55 5.53 -11.77 7.51
N ARG A 56 6.57 -12.56 7.74
CA ARG A 56 6.83 -13.82 7.05
C ARG A 56 7.64 -14.70 7.99
N GLY A 57 7.11 -15.89 8.31
CA GLY A 57 7.77 -16.77 9.27
C GLY A 57 7.91 -16.08 10.63
N PRO A 58 9.12 -16.06 11.21
CA PRO A 58 9.34 -15.43 12.51
C PRO A 58 9.47 -13.91 12.46
N ILE A 59 9.56 -13.33 11.26
CA ILE A 59 9.71 -11.88 11.09
C ILE A 59 8.34 -11.23 11.20
N ARG A 60 8.19 -10.28 12.12
CA ARG A 60 6.97 -9.50 12.32
C ARG A 60 7.31 -8.07 12.68
N LYS A 61 6.69 -7.12 12.02
CA LYS A 61 6.84 -5.70 12.35
C LYS A 61 5.55 -4.97 12.07
N THR A 62 5.26 -3.99 12.92
CA THR A 62 4.10 -3.11 12.77
C THR A 62 4.58 -1.71 12.42
N PHE A 63 3.88 -1.06 11.51
CA PHE A 63 4.13 0.35 11.21
C PHE A 63 2.81 1.06 11.02
N THR A 64 2.83 2.37 11.29
CA THR A 64 1.66 3.22 11.21
C THR A 64 1.93 4.35 10.23
N THR A 65 0.96 4.63 9.37
CA THR A 65 1.05 5.71 8.40
C THR A 65 -0.13 6.65 8.53
N ARG A 66 0.08 7.90 8.11
CA ARG A 66 -1.00 8.84 7.86
C ARG A 66 -1.19 8.94 6.37
N ASN A 67 -2.41 8.65 5.92
CA ASN A 67 -2.75 8.64 4.51
C ASN A 67 -3.64 9.84 4.23
N VAL A 68 -3.21 10.70 3.31
CA VAL A 68 -4.03 11.83 2.85
C VAL A 68 -4.83 11.36 1.66
N MET A 69 -6.15 11.39 1.80
CA MET A 69 -7.09 10.82 0.84
C MET A 69 -7.62 11.91 -0.08
N THR A 70 -7.39 11.75 -1.39
CA THR A 70 -8.05 12.56 -2.41
C THR A 70 -8.99 11.62 -3.16
N ARG A 71 -10.26 11.74 -2.85
CA ARG A 71 -11.27 10.76 -3.25
C ARG A 71 -11.17 10.38 -4.73
N ASP A 72 -11.15 9.07 -4.99
CA ASP A 72 -11.13 8.44 -6.30
C ASP A 72 -9.90 8.75 -7.17
N SER A 73 -8.91 9.51 -6.65
CA SER A 73 -7.78 9.89 -7.47
C SER A 73 -6.41 9.65 -6.84
N ARG A 74 -6.27 9.78 -5.50
CA ARG A 74 -4.93 9.77 -4.91
C ARG A 74 -4.95 9.41 -3.43
N ILE A 75 -3.93 8.68 -2.99
CA ILE A 75 -3.67 8.43 -1.57
C ILE A 75 -2.18 8.70 -1.33
N ASP A 76 -1.88 9.73 -0.53
CA ASP A 76 -0.51 10.04 -0.13
C ASP A 76 -0.22 9.40 1.21
N ILE A 77 0.90 8.68 1.30
CA ILE A 77 1.27 7.89 2.47
C ILE A 77 2.48 8.51 3.14
N GLY A 78 2.39 8.76 4.45
CA GLY A 78 3.50 9.25 5.23
C GLY A 78 3.67 8.44 6.51
N LEU A 79 4.91 8.25 6.93
CA LEU A 79 5.23 7.49 8.13
C LEU A 79 4.85 8.26 9.39
N ILE A 80 4.19 7.57 10.33
CA ILE A 80 4.01 8.06 11.70
C ILE A 80 4.96 7.31 12.62
N ASP A 81 4.99 5.97 12.53
CA ASP A 81 5.79 5.14 13.42
C ASP A 81 6.11 3.81 12.76
N GLY A 82 7.28 3.26 13.04
CA GLY A 82 7.65 1.97 12.52
C GLY A 82 9.16 1.81 12.36
N PRO A 83 9.59 0.66 11.78
CA PRO A 83 11.01 0.32 11.67
C PRO A 83 11.72 1.03 10.53
N PHE A 84 11.26 2.23 10.17
CA PHE A 84 11.79 2.98 9.04
C PHE A 84 12.43 4.29 9.49
N LYS A 85 13.52 4.65 8.84
CA LYS A 85 14.06 6.00 8.90
C LYS A 85 13.27 6.93 7.98
N HIS A 86 12.74 6.37 6.88
CA HIS A 86 11.94 7.10 5.91
C HIS A 86 10.94 6.14 5.27
N LEU A 87 9.70 6.58 5.14
CA LEU A 87 8.67 5.88 4.37
C LEU A 87 7.69 6.90 3.85
N GLN A 88 7.59 7.00 2.54
CA GLN A 88 6.70 7.93 1.87
C GLN A 88 6.23 7.29 0.57
N GLY A 89 4.97 7.44 0.26
CA GLY A 89 4.43 6.87 -0.97
C GLY A 89 3.22 7.60 -1.48
N CYS A 90 2.81 7.22 -2.67
CA CYS A 90 1.64 7.79 -3.31
C CYS A 90 1.02 6.77 -4.24
N TRP A 91 -0.28 6.55 -4.06
CA TRP A 91 -1.13 5.88 -5.03
C TRP A 91 -1.82 6.92 -5.88
N GLN A 92 -1.87 6.70 -7.19
CA GLN A 92 -2.66 7.51 -8.11
C GLN A 92 -3.60 6.62 -8.89
N PHE A 93 -4.81 7.09 -9.09
CA PHE A 93 -5.88 6.39 -9.79
C PHE A 93 -6.40 7.30 -10.88
N MET A 94 -6.04 6.98 -12.13
CA MET A 94 -6.33 7.87 -13.27
C MET A 94 -7.36 7.23 -14.18
N SER A 95 -8.51 7.89 -14.34
CA SER A 95 -9.55 7.42 -15.26
C SER A 95 -9.06 7.50 -16.69
N LEU A 96 -9.37 6.46 -17.45
CA LEU A 96 -9.11 6.41 -18.90
C LEU A 96 -10.43 6.56 -19.64
N ASP A 97 -10.35 6.79 -20.93
CA ASP A 97 -11.55 6.81 -21.75
C ASP A 97 -12.24 5.44 -21.63
N GLY A 98 -13.57 5.47 -21.40
CA GLY A 98 -14.34 4.26 -21.12
C GLY A 98 -14.35 3.94 -19.64
N GLU A 99 -14.33 2.64 -19.28
CA GLU A 99 -14.51 2.19 -17.91
C GLU A 99 -13.22 1.88 -17.18
N GLY A 100 -12.09 1.92 -17.87
CA GLY A 100 -10.81 1.52 -17.30
C GLY A 100 -10.10 2.63 -16.55
N SER A 101 -9.02 2.24 -15.89
CA SER A 101 -8.14 3.18 -15.20
C SER A 101 -6.70 2.72 -15.24
N ARG A 102 -5.80 3.66 -14.95
CA ARG A 102 -4.39 3.37 -14.71
C ARG A 102 -4.12 3.59 -13.23
N ILE A 103 -3.52 2.61 -12.57
CA ILE A 103 -3.12 2.75 -11.18
C ILE A 103 -1.60 2.84 -11.11
N VAL A 104 -1.09 3.71 -10.25
CA VAL A 104 0.35 3.93 -10.08
C VAL A 104 0.67 3.96 -8.61
N LEU A 105 1.73 3.25 -8.22
CA LEU A 105 2.29 3.33 -6.88
C LEU A 105 3.74 3.79 -6.98
N ASN A 106 4.05 4.88 -6.31
CA ASN A 106 5.42 5.33 -6.09
C ASN A 106 5.71 5.23 -4.60
N LEU A 107 6.82 4.61 -4.24
CA LEU A 107 7.16 4.38 -2.85
C LEU A 107 8.65 4.62 -2.63
N GLU A 108 8.99 5.37 -1.57
CA GLU A 108 10.36 5.55 -1.11
C GLU A 108 10.46 5.06 0.31
N PHE A 109 11.51 4.31 0.62
CA PHE A 109 11.69 3.82 1.98
C PHE A 109 13.15 3.60 2.33
N GLU A 110 13.42 3.67 3.64
CA GLU A 110 14.71 3.34 4.22
C GLU A 110 14.45 2.74 5.59
N LEU A 111 15.00 1.55 5.85
CA LEU A 111 14.86 0.92 7.15
C LEU A 111 15.79 1.56 8.17
N SER A 112 15.44 1.47 9.45
CA SER A 112 16.08 2.24 10.52
C SER A 112 17.55 1.89 10.75
N ASN A 113 17.95 0.63 10.50
CA ASN A 113 19.34 0.20 10.77
C ASN A 113 19.72 -1.01 9.92
N ALA A 114 20.99 -1.39 10.01
CA ALA A 114 21.53 -2.50 9.21
C ALA A 114 20.88 -3.85 9.51
N LEU A 115 20.53 -4.11 10.76
CA LEU A 115 19.87 -5.36 11.13
C LEU A 115 18.49 -5.45 10.47
N LEU A 116 17.70 -4.38 10.52
CA LEU A 116 16.39 -4.33 9.89
C LEU A 116 16.49 -4.44 8.37
N ARG A 117 17.50 -3.82 7.76
CA ARG A 117 17.72 -3.97 6.31
C ARG A 117 17.96 -5.44 5.93
N ARG A 118 18.66 -6.18 6.78
CA ARG A 118 18.98 -7.58 6.53
C ARG A 118 17.77 -8.49 6.77
N THR A 119 17.01 -8.23 7.83
CA THR A 119 15.91 -9.11 8.25
C THR A 119 14.58 -8.78 7.59
N LEU A 120 14.20 -7.50 7.57
CA LEU A 120 12.92 -7.04 7.05
C LEU A 120 13.00 -6.54 5.60
N GLY A 121 14.19 -6.07 5.19
CA GLY A 121 14.37 -5.48 3.87
C GLY A 121 13.89 -6.33 2.71
N PRO A 122 14.29 -7.62 2.63
CA PRO A 122 13.83 -8.49 1.53
C PRO A 122 12.30 -8.60 1.47
N LEU A 123 11.64 -8.76 2.61
CA LEU A 123 10.19 -8.83 2.66
C LEU A 123 9.55 -7.52 2.21
N PHE A 124 10.02 -6.39 2.73
CA PHE A 124 9.43 -5.11 2.39
C PHE A 124 9.65 -4.76 0.91
N ASN A 125 10.81 -5.11 0.38
CA ASN A 125 11.10 -4.92 -1.04
C ASN A 125 10.14 -5.74 -1.91
N GLU A 126 9.86 -6.98 -1.52
CA GLU A 126 8.88 -7.81 -2.22
C GLU A 126 7.48 -7.20 -2.14
N ILE A 127 7.06 -6.73 -0.96
CA ILE A 127 5.78 -6.06 -0.77
C ILE A 127 5.66 -4.89 -1.75
N ALA A 128 6.66 -4.01 -1.76
CA ALA A 128 6.64 -2.81 -2.60
C ALA A 128 6.57 -3.15 -4.09
N ASN A 129 7.25 -4.23 -4.51
CA ASN A 129 7.32 -4.61 -5.93
C ASN A 129 6.12 -5.41 -6.41
N THR A 130 5.33 -6.01 -5.52
CA THR A 130 4.21 -6.89 -5.90
C THR A 130 2.84 -6.36 -5.53
N MET A 131 2.79 -5.24 -4.81
CA MET A 131 1.53 -4.72 -4.27
C MET A 131 0.53 -4.37 -5.37
N VAL A 132 0.97 -3.69 -6.44
CA VAL A 132 0.08 -3.33 -7.55
C VAL A 132 -0.55 -4.57 -8.16
N ASP A 133 0.24 -5.61 -8.41
CA ASP A 133 -0.27 -6.86 -8.98
C ASP A 133 -1.28 -7.53 -8.06
N ALA A 134 -1.03 -7.48 -6.75
CA ALA A 134 -1.94 -8.06 -5.77
C ALA A 134 -3.30 -7.36 -5.79
N PHE A 135 -3.32 -6.05 -5.88
CA PHE A 135 -4.57 -5.30 -5.97
C PHE A 135 -5.29 -5.53 -7.30
N CYS A 136 -4.54 -5.68 -8.39
CA CYS A 136 -5.14 -6.04 -9.68
C CYS A 136 -5.82 -7.41 -9.63
N ARG A 137 -5.18 -8.40 -9.03
CA ARG A 137 -5.78 -9.73 -8.85
C ARG A 137 -7.02 -9.67 -7.96
N ARG A 138 -6.95 -8.89 -6.88
CA ARG A 138 -8.10 -8.75 -5.99
C ARG A 138 -9.27 -8.09 -6.70
N ALA A 139 -9.01 -7.07 -7.50
CA ALA A 139 -10.04 -6.42 -8.30
C ALA A 139 -10.73 -7.40 -9.24
N LYS A 140 -9.97 -8.28 -9.89
CA LYS A 140 -10.52 -9.30 -10.77
C LYS A 140 -11.41 -10.28 -10.00
N GLN A 141 -11.02 -10.66 -8.80
CA GLN A 141 -11.83 -11.54 -7.95
C GLN A 141 -13.15 -10.89 -7.55
N LEU A 142 -13.15 -9.59 -7.27
CA LEU A 142 -14.32 -8.88 -6.76
C LEU A 142 -15.21 -8.34 -7.87
N TYR A 143 -14.63 -7.89 -8.97
CA TYR A 143 -15.38 -7.15 -10.00
C TYR A 143 -15.51 -7.92 -11.32
N GLY A 144 -14.82 -9.03 -11.44
CA GLY A 144 -14.85 -9.83 -12.66
C GLY A 144 -13.88 -9.35 -13.68
#